data_b68babcfd60abd4d417525d6d5c8d842
#
_entry.id   b68babcfd60abd4d417525d6d5c8d842
#
_cell.length_a   1.000
_cell.length_b   1.000
_cell.length_c   1.000
_cell.angle_alpha   90.00
_cell.angle_beta   90.00
_cell.angle_gamma   90.00
#
_symmetry.space_group_name_H-M   'P 1'
#
loop_
_entity.id
_entity.type
_entity.pdbx_description
1 polymer ?
#
loop_
_entity_poly.entity_id
_entity_poly.type
_entity_poly.pdbx_seq_one_letter_code
_entity_poly.pdbx_strand_id
1 'polypeptide(L)'
;MEVFLITLALGAFLIWWLLTPDKRLREMGSKIPGPRSYPIVGNIFNFNLIGTKAIENWKQCVEKYGRTFRYWLGPQLHIFISEPDDIQMLLTSKTLITKSEAYKTLESWLGTGLLISTGELWQRRRKAITPTFHFKILDEFVPTFNKCANTLVKILKDKVSQGYFPLTDFMSHCALDAVAETAMGTEINAQTNAVGEYPKSVEKMTNALMERISNPLLGMEPLYTLSGLRKKESRLLQTLFSLPIELIRRKENEKNDVQDSSANESALGVKHKTAFLEFLIKMKRDKVPAFQTEQDITDEVMTFMFEGHETTAIALAFAIWLLGKHQDVQEELYHEVSGILVGQEPTIEDYQKMTYLERVLKETIRLYPSVPLIGRMAMHDVVLPTSGYIIPKGAYIDINIYATHRREDLFTEPDMFNPDRYFEPQKHPYAYIPFSAGIRNCIGQKFAMLEMKVIASNLVLNYKIESDEVLIMSPEMLFRTKKGPNVRLTSRN
;
A
#
# COMPACT_ATOMS: atom_id res chain seq x y z
N MET A 1 -23.25 47.52 -8.35
CA MET A 1 -24.04 46.42 -7.75
C MET A 1 -24.40 45.37 -8.80
N GLU A 2 -24.91 45.77 -9.98
CA GLU A 2 -25.29 44.82 -11.05
C GLU A 2 -24.11 43.98 -11.60
N VAL A 3 -22.95 44.59 -11.90
CA VAL A 3 -21.77 43.89 -12.37
C VAL A 3 -21.28 42.83 -11.37
N PHE A 4 -21.34 43.17 -10.07
CA PHE A 4 -20.97 42.23 -9.00
C PHE A 4 -21.94 41.04 -8.93
N LEU A 5 -23.25 41.29 -9.05
CA LEU A 5 -24.25 40.21 -9.07
C LEU A 5 -24.14 39.33 -10.30
N ILE A 6 -23.86 39.91 -11.47
CA ILE A 6 -23.63 39.16 -12.71
C ILE A 6 -22.37 38.28 -12.57
N THR A 7 -21.27 38.82 -12.04
CA THR A 7 -20.03 38.05 -11.83
C THR A 7 -20.25 36.89 -10.87
N LEU A 8 -20.99 37.10 -9.79
CA LEU A 8 -21.33 36.12 -8.78
C LEU A 8 -22.24 35.00 -9.37
N ALA A 9 -23.25 35.40 -10.19
CA ALA A 9 -24.12 34.47 -10.90
C ALA A 9 -23.39 33.66 -11.94
N LEU A 10 -22.47 34.24 -12.71
CA LEU A 10 -21.62 33.56 -13.68
C LEU A 10 -20.66 32.58 -12.97
N GLY A 11 -20.07 32.99 -11.83
CA GLY A 11 -19.25 32.14 -11.01
C GLY A 11 -20.02 30.95 -10.45
N ALA A 12 -21.22 31.18 -9.91
CA ALA A 12 -22.09 30.09 -9.42
C ALA A 12 -22.54 29.15 -10.54
N PHE A 13 -22.88 29.70 -11.73
CA PHE A 13 -23.23 28.89 -12.91
C PHE A 13 -22.04 28.05 -13.38
N LEU A 14 -20.84 28.61 -13.43
CA LEU A 14 -19.63 27.89 -13.81
C LEU A 14 -19.32 26.76 -12.83
N ILE A 15 -19.40 27.02 -11.53
CA ILE A 15 -19.23 26.01 -10.49
C ILE A 15 -20.30 24.91 -10.63
N TRP A 16 -21.56 25.29 -10.81
CA TRP A 16 -22.65 24.33 -11.04
C TRP A 16 -22.40 23.47 -12.29
N TRP A 17 -21.99 24.11 -13.39
CA TRP A 17 -21.68 23.40 -14.64
C TRP A 17 -20.49 22.44 -14.51
N LEU A 18 -19.41 22.87 -13.87
CA LEU A 18 -18.21 22.05 -13.63
C LEU A 18 -18.49 20.87 -12.69
N LEU A 19 -19.38 21.05 -11.71
CA LEU A 19 -19.73 20.02 -10.73
C LEU A 19 -20.97 19.20 -11.13
N THR A 20 -21.55 19.48 -12.31
CA THR A 20 -22.68 18.68 -12.83
C THR A 20 -22.10 17.46 -13.58
N PRO A 21 -22.47 16.22 -13.17
CA PRO A 21 -22.01 15.02 -13.86
C PRO A 21 -22.48 14.99 -15.32
N ASP A 22 -21.68 14.37 -16.19
CA ASP A 22 -22.06 14.09 -17.58
C ASP A 22 -23.43 13.37 -17.65
N LYS A 23 -24.26 13.77 -18.61
CA LYS A 23 -25.62 13.22 -18.79
C LYS A 23 -25.61 11.71 -18.93
N ARG A 24 -24.68 11.18 -19.73
CA ARG A 24 -24.54 9.73 -19.98
C ARG A 24 -24.16 8.98 -18.69
N LEU A 25 -23.19 9.52 -17.91
CA LEU A 25 -22.82 8.93 -16.63
C LEU A 25 -24.01 8.90 -15.66
N ARG A 26 -24.83 9.95 -15.63
CA ARG A 26 -26.05 9.99 -14.80
C ARG A 26 -27.08 8.94 -15.23
N GLU A 27 -27.39 8.89 -16.52
CA GLU A 27 -28.39 7.97 -17.06
C GLU A 27 -27.97 6.50 -16.85
N MET A 28 -26.73 6.14 -17.16
CA MET A 28 -26.23 4.79 -17.00
C MET A 28 -25.99 4.45 -15.52
N GLY A 29 -25.41 5.36 -14.75
CA GLY A 29 -25.19 5.18 -13.33
C GLY A 29 -26.50 4.99 -12.55
N SER A 30 -27.61 5.65 -12.96
CA SER A 30 -28.90 5.49 -12.29
C SER A 30 -29.45 4.06 -12.35
N LYS A 31 -29.00 3.23 -13.30
CA LYS A 31 -29.39 1.83 -13.44
C LYS A 31 -28.68 0.90 -12.43
N ILE A 32 -27.62 1.40 -11.77
CA ILE A 32 -26.88 0.67 -10.75
C ILE A 32 -27.41 1.11 -9.37
N PRO A 33 -27.76 0.19 -8.46
CA PRO A 33 -28.25 0.55 -7.13
C PRO A 33 -27.21 1.35 -6.35
N GLY A 34 -27.67 2.15 -5.39
CA GLY A 34 -26.75 2.91 -4.54
C GLY A 34 -27.45 4.01 -3.74
N PRO A 35 -26.72 4.67 -2.84
CA PRO A 35 -27.27 5.71 -2.00
C PRO A 35 -27.77 6.91 -2.82
N ARG A 36 -28.79 7.60 -2.29
CA ARG A 36 -29.30 8.83 -2.89
C ARG A 36 -28.22 9.88 -2.90
N SER A 37 -27.88 10.38 -4.08
CA SER A 37 -26.91 11.46 -4.26
C SER A 37 -27.58 12.83 -4.15
N TYR A 38 -26.84 13.81 -3.63
CA TYR A 38 -27.25 15.21 -3.61
C TYR A 38 -26.65 15.96 -4.80
N PRO A 39 -27.35 16.96 -5.35
CA PRO A 39 -26.80 17.78 -6.43
C PRO A 39 -25.43 18.34 -6.06
N ILE A 40 -24.53 18.43 -7.03
CA ILE A 40 -23.17 19.01 -6.91
C ILE A 40 -22.22 18.16 -6.05
N VAL A 41 -22.62 17.82 -4.82
CA VAL A 41 -21.73 17.16 -3.82
C VAL A 41 -21.79 15.64 -3.86
N GLY A 42 -22.78 15.05 -4.52
CA GLY A 42 -22.94 13.60 -4.59
C GLY A 42 -23.28 12.97 -3.25
N ASN A 43 -22.47 12.04 -2.79
CA ASN A 43 -22.71 11.27 -1.57
C ASN A 43 -21.81 11.62 -0.38
N ILE A 44 -21.13 12.76 -0.40
CA ILE A 44 -20.16 13.14 0.66
C ILE A 44 -20.77 13.10 2.06
N PHE A 45 -22.06 13.45 2.20
CA PHE A 45 -22.73 13.52 3.50
C PHE A 45 -23.34 12.20 3.96
N ASN A 46 -23.51 11.23 3.07
CA ASN A 46 -24.21 9.97 3.36
C ASN A 46 -23.45 8.71 2.92
N PHE A 47 -22.21 8.86 2.48
CA PHE A 47 -21.30 7.76 2.19
C PHE A 47 -19.88 8.11 2.66
N ASN A 48 -19.38 7.37 3.63
CA ASN A 48 -18.03 7.55 4.16
C ASN A 48 -17.09 6.59 3.44
N LEU A 49 -16.31 7.11 2.49
CA LEU A 49 -15.32 6.33 1.76
C LEU A 49 -14.13 5.98 2.66
N ILE A 50 -13.77 6.89 3.57
CA ILE A 50 -12.61 6.80 4.44
C ILE A 50 -12.95 7.19 5.89
N GLY A 51 -12.00 6.96 6.78
CA GLY A 51 -12.09 7.34 8.19
C GLY A 51 -12.78 6.28 9.05
N THR A 52 -12.96 6.59 10.30
CA THR A 52 -13.42 5.62 11.33
C THR A 52 -14.82 5.06 11.11
N LYS A 53 -15.67 5.76 10.33
CA LYS A 53 -17.03 5.31 10.00
C LYS A 53 -17.12 4.55 8.67
N ALA A 54 -16.02 4.45 7.93
CA ALA A 54 -16.05 3.90 6.58
C ALA A 54 -16.45 2.42 6.56
N ILE A 55 -15.87 1.61 7.43
CA ILE A 55 -16.12 0.17 7.49
C ILE A 55 -17.60 -0.13 7.72
N GLU A 56 -18.17 0.52 8.73
CA GLU A 56 -19.59 0.35 9.07
C GLU A 56 -20.49 0.81 7.91
N ASN A 57 -20.14 1.93 7.29
CA ASN A 57 -20.88 2.46 6.15
C ASN A 57 -20.77 1.54 4.91
N TRP A 58 -19.59 0.97 4.63
CA TRP A 58 -19.44 -0.03 3.55
C TRP A 58 -20.32 -1.25 3.79
N LYS A 59 -20.32 -1.78 5.01
CA LYS A 59 -21.15 -2.93 5.40
C LYS A 59 -22.63 -2.64 5.19
N GLN A 60 -23.13 -1.52 5.72
CA GLN A 60 -24.52 -1.09 5.54
C GLN A 60 -24.90 -0.91 4.07
N CYS A 61 -23.99 -0.36 3.25
CA CYS A 61 -24.24 -0.20 1.82
C CYS A 61 -24.28 -1.55 1.08
N VAL A 62 -23.39 -2.49 1.42
CA VAL A 62 -23.38 -3.84 0.84
C VAL A 62 -24.67 -4.58 1.23
N GLU A 63 -25.11 -4.52 2.48
CA GLU A 63 -26.36 -5.12 2.96
C GLU A 63 -27.58 -4.53 2.22
N LYS A 64 -27.60 -3.23 1.99
CA LYS A 64 -28.75 -2.54 1.41
C LYS A 64 -28.82 -2.56 -0.11
N TYR A 65 -27.67 -2.43 -0.78
CA TYR A 65 -27.59 -2.24 -2.24
C TYR A 65 -26.95 -3.43 -2.97
N GLY A 66 -26.42 -4.39 -2.24
CA GLY A 66 -25.69 -5.53 -2.79
C GLY A 66 -24.19 -5.26 -2.94
N ARG A 67 -23.49 -6.25 -3.48
CA ARG A 67 -22.02 -6.30 -3.57
C ARG A 67 -21.43 -5.41 -4.66
N THR A 68 -22.28 -4.88 -5.52
CA THR A 68 -21.99 -3.93 -6.58
C THR A 68 -22.98 -2.79 -6.50
N PHE A 69 -22.51 -1.60 -6.14
CA PHE A 69 -23.34 -0.42 -6.03
C PHE A 69 -22.60 0.85 -6.45
N ARG A 70 -23.35 1.90 -6.80
CA ARG A 70 -22.79 3.20 -7.16
C ARG A 70 -22.81 4.17 -5.99
N TYR A 71 -21.87 5.10 -6.04
CA TYR A 71 -21.93 6.34 -5.28
C TYR A 71 -21.28 7.47 -6.09
N TRP A 72 -21.47 8.73 -5.64
CA TRP A 72 -20.96 9.91 -6.32
C TRP A 72 -20.07 10.71 -5.40
N LEU A 73 -18.89 11.09 -5.86
CA LEU A 73 -18.03 12.09 -5.22
C LEU A 73 -18.02 13.35 -6.10
N GLY A 74 -18.85 14.35 -5.75
CA GLY A 74 -19.13 15.46 -6.66
C GLY A 74 -19.68 14.95 -7.99
N PRO A 75 -19.06 15.30 -9.14
CA PRO A 75 -19.49 14.87 -10.46
C PRO A 75 -19.01 13.46 -10.84
N GLN A 76 -18.16 12.82 -10.04
CA GLN A 76 -17.51 11.55 -10.34
C GLN A 76 -18.40 10.38 -9.96
N LEU A 77 -18.70 9.51 -10.92
CA LEU A 77 -19.41 8.26 -10.70
C LEU A 77 -18.41 7.18 -10.27
N HIS A 78 -18.64 6.62 -9.11
CA HIS A 78 -17.88 5.51 -8.55
C HIS A 78 -18.74 4.26 -8.46
N ILE A 79 -18.17 3.11 -8.78
CA ILE A 79 -18.79 1.80 -8.65
C ILE A 79 -17.98 0.97 -7.66
N PHE A 80 -18.59 0.72 -6.51
CA PHE A 80 -18.04 -0.16 -5.48
C PHE A 80 -18.26 -1.62 -5.88
N ILE A 81 -17.21 -2.43 -5.81
CA ILE A 81 -17.26 -3.85 -6.20
C ILE A 81 -16.56 -4.69 -5.13
N SER A 82 -17.25 -5.74 -4.68
CA SER A 82 -16.73 -6.79 -3.79
C SER A 82 -17.10 -8.22 -4.28
N GLU A 83 -17.59 -8.36 -5.53
CA GLU A 83 -17.93 -9.64 -6.14
C GLU A 83 -16.70 -10.24 -6.85
N PRO A 84 -16.21 -11.46 -6.47
CA PRO A 84 -15.00 -12.04 -7.02
C PRO A 84 -14.99 -12.28 -8.53
N ASP A 85 -16.09 -12.71 -9.13
CA ASP A 85 -16.17 -12.90 -10.58
C ASP A 85 -16.01 -11.57 -11.33
N ASP A 86 -16.68 -10.51 -10.84
CA ASP A 86 -16.54 -9.16 -11.38
C ASP A 86 -15.09 -8.65 -11.19
N ILE A 87 -14.50 -8.89 -10.00
CA ILE A 87 -13.11 -8.54 -9.69
C ILE A 87 -12.15 -9.29 -10.60
N GLN A 88 -12.37 -10.57 -10.85
CA GLN A 88 -11.54 -11.38 -11.75
C GLN A 88 -11.53 -10.78 -13.15
N MET A 89 -12.71 -10.50 -13.71
CA MET A 89 -12.83 -9.89 -15.03
C MET A 89 -12.10 -8.56 -15.11
N LEU A 90 -12.26 -7.69 -14.10
CA LEU A 90 -11.63 -6.38 -14.06
C LEU A 90 -10.10 -6.46 -13.96
N LEU A 91 -9.58 -7.32 -13.07
CA LEU A 91 -8.13 -7.39 -12.82
C LEU A 91 -7.36 -8.18 -13.87
N THR A 92 -8.00 -9.10 -14.60
CA THR A 92 -7.37 -9.82 -15.71
C THR A 92 -7.42 -9.05 -17.02
N SER A 93 -8.24 -8.00 -17.11
CA SER A 93 -8.37 -7.17 -18.32
C SER A 93 -7.06 -6.48 -18.66
N LYS A 94 -6.67 -6.56 -19.94
CA LYS A 94 -5.52 -5.84 -20.49
C LYS A 94 -5.82 -4.36 -20.81
N THR A 95 -7.09 -3.99 -20.86
CA THR A 95 -7.54 -2.63 -21.21
C THR A 95 -7.94 -1.80 -19.98
N LEU A 96 -8.32 -2.44 -18.86
CA LEU A 96 -8.73 -1.78 -17.61
C LEU A 96 -7.55 -1.59 -16.66
N ILE A 97 -6.41 -1.15 -17.19
CA ILE A 97 -5.18 -0.94 -16.42
C ILE A 97 -5.02 0.50 -15.92
N THR A 98 -5.85 1.42 -16.40
CA THR A 98 -5.79 2.84 -16.03
C THR A 98 -6.24 3.01 -14.58
N LYS A 99 -5.41 3.67 -13.79
CA LYS A 99 -5.71 4.00 -12.39
C LYS A 99 -6.81 5.06 -12.31
N SER A 100 -7.58 5.07 -11.23
CA SER A 100 -8.57 6.12 -10.98
C SER A 100 -7.91 7.48 -10.79
N GLU A 101 -8.67 8.56 -10.97
CA GLU A 101 -8.19 9.95 -10.86
C GLU A 101 -7.56 10.23 -9.49
N ALA A 102 -8.02 9.56 -8.44
CA ALA A 102 -7.45 9.66 -7.11
C ALA A 102 -5.93 9.44 -7.07
N TYR A 103 -5.41 8.54 -7.93
CA TYR A 103 -3.97 8.30 -8.01
C TYR A 103 -3.18 9.48 -8.61
N LYS A 104 -3.82 10.37 -9.38
CA LYS A 104 -3.15 11.58 -9.89
C LYS A 104 -2.78 12.56 -8.78
N THR A 105 -3.48 12.53 -7.66
CA THR A 105 -3.11 13.37 -6.51
C THR A 105 -1.74 13.00 -5.93
N LEU A 106 -1.26 11.77 -6.17
CA LEU A 106 0.06 11.30 -5.79
C LEU A 106 1.17 11.77 -6.74
N GLU A 107 0.83 12.30 -7.92
CA GLU A 107 1.79 12.65 -8.97
C GLU A 107 2.77 13.75 -8.51
N SER A 108 2.34 14.67 -7.66
CA SER A 108 3.21 15.69 -7.05
C SER A 108 4.34 15.09 -6.21
N TRP A 109 4.13 13.89 -5.68
CA TRP A 109 5.06 13.18 -4.82
C TRP A 109 5.78 12.05 -5.56
N LEU A 110 5.03 11.14 -6.20
CA LEU A 110 5.56 9.91 -6.79
C LEU A 110 5.81 10.02 -8.31
N GLY A 111 5.60 11.22 -8.87
CA GLY A 111 5.79 11.48 -10.31
C GLY A 111 5.01 10.51 -11.17
N THR A 112 5.67 9.92 -12.16
CA THR A 112 5.09 8.92 -13.06
C THR A 112 5.57 7.49 -12.75
N GLY A 113 5.97 7.21 -11.51
CA GLY A 113 6.45 5.90 -11.06
C GLY A 113 5.46 4.75 -11.32
N LEU A 114 5.91 3.52 -11.10
CA LEU A 114 5.18 2.29 -11.46
C LEU A 114 3.77 2.22 -10.87
N LEU A 115 3.53 2.78 -9.69
CA LEU A 115 2.20 2.82 -9.06
C LEU A 115 1.20 3.63 -9.90
N ILE A 116 1.62 4.80 -10.40
CA ILE A 116 0.74 5.82 -10.99
C ILE A 116 0.68 5.68 -12.51
N SER A 117 1.81 5.41 -13.17
CA SER A 117 1.90 5.31 -14.63
C SER A 117 0.86 4.35 -15.21
N THR A 118 0.44 4.62 -16.43
CA THR A 118 -0.58 3.83 -17.14
C THR A 118 -0.20 3.63 -18.61
N GLY A 119 -0.98 2.83 -19.35
CA GLY A 119 -0.77 2.59 -20.77
C GLY A 119 0.62 1.99 -21.07
N GLU A 120 1.23 2.46 -22.17
CA GLU A 120 2.53 1.96 -22.64
C GLU A 120 3.69 2.28 -21.69
N LEU A 121 3.67 3.43 -21.02
CA LEU A 121 4.71 3.79 -20.06
C LEU A 121 4.76 2.77 -18.93
N TRP A 122 3.60 2.46 -18.35
CA TRP A 122 3.50 1.44 -17.32
C TRP A 122 3.99 0.07 -17.80
N GLN A 123 3.58 -0.35 -19.00
CA GLN A 123 3.98 -1.66 -19.55
C GLN A 123 5.51 -1.75 -19.70
N ARG A 124 6.14 -0.69 -20.23
CA ARG A 124 7.61 -0.63 -20.39
C ARG A 124 8.31 -0.68 -19.04
N ARG A 125 7.88 0.13 -18.06
CA ARG A 125 8.46 0.16 -16.71
C ARG A 125 8.26 -1.18 -16.00
N ARG A 126 7.03 -1.73 -15.99
CA ARG A 126 6.74 -3.03 -15.39
C ARG A 126 7.61 -4.15 -15.95
N LYS A 127 7.74 -4.21 -17.28
CA LYS A 127 8.58 -5.20 -17.95
C LYS A 127 10.05 -5.07 -17.56
N ALA A 128 10.55 -3.84 -17.52
CA ALA A 128 11.94 -3.58 -17.17
C ALA A 128 12.26 -3.91 -15.71
N ILE A 129 11.37 -3.56 -14.77
CA ILE A 129 11.59 -3.71 -13.33
C ILE A 129 11.34 -5.14 -12.84
N THR A 130 10.39 -5.89 -13.45
CA THR A 130 10.01 -7.23 -12.96
C THR A 130 11.20 -8.18 -12.68
N PRO A 131 12.27 -8.23 -13.49
CA PRO A 131 13.41 -9.11 -13.23
C PRO A 131 14.13 -8.85 -11.90
N THR A 132 14.10 -7.61 -11.38
CA THR A 132 14.77 -7.24 -10.11
C THR A 132 14.05 -7.76 -8.87
N PHE A 133 12.82 -8.27 -9.03
CA PHE A 133 12.03 -8.91 -7.96
C PHE A 133 11.91 -10.44 -8.14
N HIS A 134 12.83 -11.05 -8.92
CA HIS A 134 12.83 -12.49 -9.12
C HIS A 134 13.26 -13.19 -7.83
N PHE A 135 12.69 -14.37 -7.54
CA PHE A 135 12.90 -15.12 -6.30
C PHE A 135 14.38 -15.38 -5.96
N LYS A 136 15.24 -15.55 -6.97
CA LYS A 136 16.69 -15.76 -6.76
C LYS A 136 17.42 -14.58 -6.12
N ILE A 137 16.84 -13.38 -6.25
CA ILE A 137 17.39 -12.16 -5.64
C ILE A 137 16.97 -12.06 -4.18
N LEU A 138 15.83 -12.67 -3.81
CA LEU A 138 15.30 -12.61 -2.45
C LEU A 138 16.19 -13.35 -1.44
N ASP A 139 16.90 -14.41 -1.86
CA ASP A 139 17.90 -15.08 -1.02
C ASP A 139 18.94 -14.10 -0.48
N GLU A 140 19.34 -13.17 -1.33
CA GLU A 140 20.38 -12.20 -1.04
C GLU A 140 19.95 -11.14 -0.05
N PHE A 141 18.63 -10.97 0.16
CA PHE A 141 18.06 -9.99 1.09
C PHE A 141 17.88 -10.56 2.50
N VAL A 142 17.92 -11.87 2.68
CA VAL A 142 17.73 -12.52 3.99
C VAL A 142 18.71 -12.02 5.05
N PRO A 143 20.02 -11.89 4.79
CA PRO A 143 20.96 -11.34 5.78
C PRO A 143 20.60 -9.91 6.20
N THR A 144 20.19 -9.06 5.25
CA THR A 144 19.73 -7.69 5.55
C THR A 144 18.47 -7.69 6.39
N PHE A 145 17.48 -8.50 6.05
CA PHE A 145 16.25 -8.62 6.86
C PHE A 145 16.56 -9.12 8.27
N ASN A 146 17.44 -10.12 8.42
CA ASN A 146 17.89 -10.60 9.73
C ASN A 146 18.58 -9.50 10.53
N LYS A 147 19.45 -8.71 9.90
CA LYS A 147 20.12 -7.56 10.54
C LYS A 147 19.11 -6.52 11.03
N CYS A 148 18.12 -6.15 10.19
CA CYS A 148 17.07 -5.20 10.55
C CYS A 148 16.18 -5.74 11.69
N ALA A 149 15.79 -7.02 11.64
CA ALA A 149 15.00 -7.67 12.68
C ALA A 149 15.76 -7.75 14.01
N ASN A 150 17.05 -8.11 13.98
CA ASN A 150 17.91 -8.15 15.17
C ASN A 150 18.09 -6.76 15.79
N THR A 151 18.19 -5.71 14.97
CA THR A 151 18.23 -4.32 15.43
C THR A 151 16.93 -3.95 16.12
N LEU A 152 15.79 -4.29 15.52
CA LEU A 152 14.47 -4.08 16.11
C LEU A 152 14.32 -4.78 17.45
N VAL A 153 14.72 -6.06 17.54
CA VAL A 153 14.70 -6.83 18.79
C VAL A 153 15.52 -6.10 19.88
N LYS A 154 16.72 -5.64 19.56
CA LYS A 154 17.57 -4.89 20.52
C LYS A 154 16.89 -3.60 21.01
N ILE A 155 16.28 -2.83 20.12
CA ILE A 155 15.58 -1.58 20.47
C ILE A 155 14.36 -1.87 21.34
N LEU A 156 13.58 -2.90 21.01
CA LEU A 156 12.38 -3.28 21.77
C LEU A 156 12.70 -3.86 23.15
N LYS A 157 13.93 -4.29 23.41
CA LYS A 157 14.37 -4.73 24.75
C LYS A 157 14.15 -3.64 25.81
N ASP A 158 14.33 -2.37 25.43
CA ASP A 158 14.09 -1.24 26.32
C ASP A 158 12.59 -0.99 26.59
N LYS A 159 11.71 -1.63 25.82
CA LYS A 159 10.25 -1.57 25.98
C LYS A 159 9.68 -2.70 26.84
N VAL A 160 10.49 -3.71 27.14
CA VAL A 160 10.08 -4.81 28.01
C VAL A 160 9.67 -4.25 29.36
N SER A 161 8.52 -4.68 29.88
CA SER A 161 7.94 -4.26 31.17
C SER A 161 7.52 -2.79 31.28
N GLN A 162 7.49 -2.01 30.17
CA GLN A 162 7.06 -0.60 30.18
C GLN A 162 5.54 -0.39 30.02
N GLY A 163 4.73 -1.46 29.99
CA GLY A 163 3.30 -1.39 29.69
C GLY A 163 3.01 -1.40 28.19
N TYR A 164 1.79 -0.99 27.80
CA TYR A 164 1.37 -0.98 26.39
C TYR A 164 1.95 0.24 25.65
N PHE A 165 2.50 0.00 24.47
CA PHE A 165 3.03 1.05 23.60
C PHE A 165 2.64 0.81 22.13
N PRO A 166 2.57 1.87 21.31
CA PRO A 166 2.27 1.74 19.89
C PRO A 166 3.44 1.10 19.13
N LEU A 167 3.14 0.10 18.29
CA LEU A 167 4.16 -0.67 17.57
C LEU A 167 4.45 -0.11 16.18
N THR A 168 3.54 0.67 15.61
CA THR A 168 3.57 1.09 14.20
C THR A 168 4.87 1.79 13.81
N ASP A 169 5.35 2.73 14.64
CA ASP A 169 6.57 3.50 14.33
C ASP A 169 7.81 2.60 14.28
N PHE A 170 7.90 1.61 15.17
CA PHE A 170 9.00 0.65 15.18
C PHE A 170 9.00 -0.21 13.91
N MET A 171 7.82 -0.67 13.48
CA MET A 171 7.68 -1.43 12.23
C MET A 171 8.01 -0.57 11.02
N SER A 172 7.57 0.68 10.99
CA SER A 172 7.84 1.62 9.90
C SER A 172 9.34 1.88 9.74
N HIS A 173 10.06 2.13 10.83
CA HIS A 173 11.49 2.34 10.77
C HIS A 173 12.26 1.07 10.36
N CYS A 174 11.83 -0.11 10.86
CA CYS A 174 12.45 -1.38 10.48
C CYS A 174 12.26 -1.69 8.99
N ALA A 175 11.04 -1.55 8.47
CA ALA A 175 10.76 -1.78 7.06
C ALA A 175 11.44 -0.72 6.16
N LEU A 176 11.60 0.52 6.64
CA LEU A 176 12.32 1.54 5.89
C LEU A 176 13.82 1.21 5.79
N ASP A 177 14.47 0.75 6.86
CA ASP A 177 15.85 0.24 6.80
C ASP A 177 15.96 -0.94 5.83
N ALA A 178 15.02 -1.89 5.91
CA ALA A 178 15.01 -3.07 5.06
C ALA A 178 14.93 -2.72 3.57
N VAL A 179 14.00 -1.84 3.17
CA VAL A 179 13.86 -1.44 1.76
C VAL A 179 15.01 -0.59 1.27
N ALA A 180 15.56 0.29 2.12
CA ALA A 180 16.70 1.12 1.75
C ALA A 180 17.98 0.30 1.55
N GLU A 181 18.27 -0.64 2.41
CA GLU A 181 19.46 -1.47 2.29
C GLU A 181 19.33 -2.52 1.17
N THR A 182 18.17 -3.16 1.02
CA THR A 182 17.96 -4.19 -0.01
C THR A 182 17.75 -3.61 -1.41
N ALA A 183 16.78 -2.68 -1.55
CA ALA A 183 16.40 -2.14 -2.86
C ALA A 183 17.29 -0.97 -3.28
N MET A 184 17.65 -0.06 -2.35
CA MET A 184 18.49 1.11 -2.69
C MET A 184 19.98 0.83 -2.49
N GLY A 185 20.33 -0.30 -1.83
CA GLY A 185 21.71 -0.69 -1.58
C GLY A 185 22.44 0.25 -0.62
N THR A 186 21.74 0.91 0.30
CA THR A 186 22.31 1.93 1.19
C THR A 186 21.72 1.80 2.59
N GLU A 187 22.58 1.73 3.59
CA GLU A 187 22.18 1.80 5.00
C GLU A 187 21.78 3.22 5.37
N ILE A 188 20.61 3.38 5.98
CA ILE A 188 20.09 4.69 6.41
C ILE A 188 19.87 4.80 7.90
N ASN A 189 19.89 3.67 8.62
CA ASN A 189 19.76 3.58 10.08
C ASN A 189 18.49 4.28 10.63
N ALA A 190 17.35 4.08 9.97
CA ALA A 190 16.06 4.67 10.34
C ALA A 190 15.65 4.29 11.76
N GLN A 191 15.89 3.06 12.17
CA GLN A 191 15.58 2.55 13.50
C GLN A 191 16.33 3.28 14.64
N THR A 192 17.44 3.92 14.33
CA THR A 192 18.24 4.72 15.28
C THR A 192 18.06 6.24 15.10
N ASN A 193 16.96 6.65 14.45
CA ASN A 193 16.59 8.05 14.18
C ASN A 193 17.49 8.83 13.21
N ALA A 194 18.27 8.15 12.37
CA ALA A 194 19.14 8.83 11.42
C ALA A 194 18.39 9.52 10.25
N VAL A 195 17.11 9.15 10.00
CA VAL A 195 16.30 9.69 8.89
C VAL A 195 15.32 10.80 9.30
N GLY A 196 15.34 11.23 10.56
CA GLY A 196 14.55 12.35 11.08
C GLY A 196 13.04 12.19 10.85
N GLU A 197 12.42 13.21 10.23
CA GLU A 197 10.97 13.30 10.05
C GLU A 197 10.43 12.55 8.79
N TYR A 198 11.26 11.81 8.04
CA TYR A 198 10.83 11.18 6.78
C TYR A 198 9.62 10.24 6.95
N PRO A 199 9.59 9.25 7.88
CA PRO A 199 8.44 8.36 8.03
C PRO A 199 7.17 9.11 8.42
N LYS A 200 7.25 10.05 9.36
CA LYS A 200 6.11 10.88 9.75
C LYS A 200 5.62 11.79 8.63
N SER A 201 6.52 12.21 7.73
CA SER A 201 6.15 13.02 6.57
C SER A 201 5.40 12.20 5.54
N VAL A 202 5.71 10.92 5.38
CA VAL A 202 4.94 9.98 4.56
C VAL A 202 3.50 9.87 5.09
N GLU A 203 3.32 9.65 6.39
CA GLU A 203 2.00 9.61 7.02
C GLU A 203 1.22 10.91 6.84
N LYS A 204 1.85 12.06 7.11
CA LYS A 204 1.22 13.37 6.96
C LYS A 204 0.84 13.65 5.50
N MET A 205 1.66 13.21 4.53
CA MET A 205 1.38 13.36 3.11
C MET A 205 0.19 12.50 2.67
N THR A 206 0.17 11.22 3.02
CA THR A 206 -0.96 10.34 2.68
C THR A 206 -2.27 10.86 3.27
N ASN A 207 -2.26 11.38 4.51
CA ASN A 207 -3.44 11.99 5.13
C ASN A 207 -3.90 13.27 4.38
N ALA A 208 -2.98 14.15 3.99
CA ALA A 208 -3.32 15.37 3.24
C ALA A 208 -3.89 15.06 1.86
N LEU A 209 -3.33 14.06 1.16
CA LEU A 209 -3.83 13.61 -0.13
C LEU A 209 -5.20 12.95 -0.02
N MET A 210 -5.45 12.16 1.03
CA MET A 210 -6.77 11.57 1.27
C MET A 210 -7.83 12.63 1.61
N GLU A 211 -7.47 13.67 2.36
CA GLU A 211 -8.36 14.81 2.58
C GLU A 211 -8.76 15.48 1.24
N ARG A 212 -7.80 15.63 0.33
CA ARG A 212 -8.05 16.16 -1.02
C ARG A 212 -8.95 15.23 -1.85
N ILE A 213 -8.70 13.93 -1.84
CA ILE A 213 -9.46 12.92 -2.60
C ILE A 213 -10.91 12.82 -2.11
N SER A 214 -11.11 12.86 -0.79
CA SER A 214 -12.44 12.67 -0.18
C SER A 214 -13.33 13.92 -0.25
N ASN A 215 -12.76 15.09 -0.54
CA ASN A 215 -13.49 16.34 -0.64
C ASN A 215 -13.42 16.92 -2.07
N PRO A 216 -14.47 16.78 -2.90
CA PRO A 216 -14.50 17.28 -4.27
C PRO A 216 -14.19 18.75 -4.44
N LEU A 217 -14.47 19.58 -3.43
CA LEU A 217 -14.15 20.99 -3.47
C LEU A 217 -12.64 21.24 -3.45
N LEU A 218 -11.89 20.38 -2.77
CA LEU A 218 -10.42 20.42 -2.73
C LEU A 218 -9.78 19.84 -4.02
N GLY A 219 -10.56 19.20 -4.87
CA GLY A 219 -10.16 18.86 -6.24
C GLY A 219 -9.94 20.10 -7.12
N MET A 220 -10.55 21.23 -6.77
CA MET A 220 -10.39 22.51 -7.48
C MET A 220 -9.15 23.25 -6.96
N GLU A 221 -8.15 23.46 -7.81
CA GLU A 221 -6.85 24.07 -7.45
C GLU A 221 -6.97 25.41 -6.67
N PRO A 222 -7.87 26.35 -7.02
CA PRO A 222 -8.01 27.57 -6.23
C PRO A 222 -8.43 27.31 -4.78
N LEU A 223 -9.40 26.42 -4.57
CA LEU A 223 -9.90 26.08 -3.23
C LEU A 223 -8.87 25.28 -2.45
N TYR A 224 -8.14 24.37 -3.11
CA TYR A 224 -7.02 23.64 -2.51
C TYR A 224 -5.92 24.58 -2.03
N THR A 225 -5.58 25.59 -2.81
CA THR A 225 -4.59 26.61 -2.44
C THR A 225 -5.06 27.47 -1.28
N LEU A 226 -6.32 27.93 -1.32
CA LEU A 226 -6.92 28.76 -0.25
C LEU A 226 -7.07 28.00 1.08
N SER A 227 -7.27 26.67 1.05
CA SER A 227 -7.36 25.85 2.26
C SER A 227 -6.04 25.76 3.04
N GLY A 228 -4.92 26.17 2.45
CA GLY A 228 -3.59 26.03 3.03
C GLY A 228 -2.96 24.63 2.85
N LEU A 229 -3.71 23.65 2.33
CA LEU A 229 -3.20 22.28 2.10
C LEU A 229 -2.08 22.25 1.07
N ARG A 230 -2.15 23.08 0.03
CA ARG A 230 -1.04 23.22 -0.96
C ARG A 230 0.28 23.59 -0.28
N LYS A 231 0.26 24.53 0.67
CA LYS A 231 1.45 24.93 1.42
C LYS A 231 1.97 23.82 2.34
N LYS A 232 1.04 23.08 2.96
CA LYS A 232 1.38 21.90 3.77
C LYS A 232 2.04 20.82 2.92
N GLU A 233 1.44 20.48 1.78
CA GLU A 233 1.96 19.54 0.79
C GLU A 233 3.38 19.91 0.34
N SER A 234 3.60 21.17 -0.07
CA SER A 234 4.90 21.64 -0.54
C SER A 234 6.01 21.50 0.51
N ARG A 235 5.69 21.71 1.79
CA ARG A 235 6.65 21.50 2.89
C ARG A 235 6.98 20.02 3.08
N LEU A 236 5.96 19.16 3.01
CA LEU A 236 6.16 17.71 3.13
C LEU A 236 7.00 17.17 1.98
N LEU A 237 6.76 17.65 0.75
CA LEU A 237 7.54 17.27 -0.42
C LEU A 237 9.03 17.57 -0.25
N GLN A 238 9.40 18.70 0.34
CA GLN A 238 10.82 19.01 0.61
C GLN A 238 11.50 17.92 1.46
N THR A 239 10.82 17.44 2.51
CA THR A 239 11.33 16.35 3.36
C THR A 239 11.32 15.02 2.62
N LEU A 240 10.24 14.72 1.88
CA LEU A 240 10.08 13.45 1.18
C LEU A 240 11.06 13.27 0.01
N PHE A 241 11.44 14.35 -0.66
CA PHE A 241 12.43 14.30 -1.74
C PHE A 241 13.87 14.22 -1.23
N SER A 242 14.16 14.69 -0.01
CA SER A 242 15.54 14.79 0.50
C SER A 242 16.25 13.45 0.56
N LEU A 243 15.65 12.44 1.20
CA LEU A 243 16.25 11.13 1.38
C LEU A 243 16.43 10.37 0.05
N PRO A 244 15.41 10.20 -0.81
CA PRO A 244 15.58 9.54 -2.11
C PRO A 244 16.64 10.18 -3.00
N ILE A 245 16.68 11.51 -3.09
CA ILE A 245 17.69 12.22 -3.88
C ILE A 245 19.10 11.98 -3.31
N GLU A 246 19.23 11.97 -1.99
CA GLU A 246 20.52 11.66 -1.34
C GLU A 246 20.98 10.23 -1.67
N LEU A 247 20.08 9.23 -1.61
CA LEU A 247 20.40 7.85 -1.97
C LEU A 247 20.85 7.71 -3.42
N ILE A 248 20.17 8.37 -4.35
CA ILE A 248 20.55 8.38 -5.77
C ILE A 248 21.97 8.95 -5.92
N ARG A 249 22.24 10.11 -5.33
CA ARG A 249 23.57 10.77 -5.39
C ARG A 249 24.69 9.92 -4.79
N ARG A 250 24.43 9.28 -3.65
CA ARG A 250 25.42 8.38 -3.03
C ARG A 250 25.79 7.25 -4.00
N LYS A 251 24.79 6.61 -4.61
CA LYS A 251 25.02 5.51 -5.55
C LYS A 251 25.69 5.92 -6.86
N GLU A 252 25.39 7.11 -7.37
CA GLU A 252 26.07 7.64 -8.56
C GLU A 252 27.55 7.96 -8.26
N ASN A 253 27.87 8.50 -7.06
CA ASN A 253 29.25 8.81 -6.67
C ASN A 253 30.09 7.55 -6.41
N GLU A 254 29.54 6.55 -5.68
CA GLU A 254 30.22 5.25 -5.44
C GLU A 254 30.71 4.61 -6.75
N LYS A 255 29.93 4.73 -7.83
CA LYS A 255 30.30 4.16 -9.14
C LYS A 255 31.37 4.95 -9.88
N ASN A 256 31.42 6.25 -9.71
CA ASN A 256 32.47 7.08 -10.32
C ASN A 256 33.83 6.77 -9.69
N ASP A 257 33.88 6.55 -8.37
CA ASP A 257 35.09 6.19 -7.65
C ASP A 257 35.61 4.78 -8.01
N VAL A 258 34.71 3.84 -8.31
CA VAL A 258 35.07 2.46 -8.70
C VAL A 258 35.53 2.37 -10.16
N GLN A 259 35.05 3.21 -11.06
CA GLN A 259 35.54 3.25 -12.45
C GLN A 259 37.03 3.68 -12.56
N ASP A 260 37.51 4.50 -11.62
CA ASP A 260 38.91 4.85 -11.55
C ASP A 260 39.80 3.73 -10.97
N SER A 261 39.21 2.76 -10.24
CA SER A 261 39.95 1.66 -9.59
C SER A 261 39.75 0.28 -10.24
N SER A 262 38.78 0.08 -11.14
CA SER A 262 38.32 -1.25 -11.60
C SER A 262 39.11 -1.87 -12.75
N ALA A 263 40.29 -1.39 -13.12
CA ALA A 263 41.19 -2.13 -14.03
C ALA A 263 41.73 -3.46 -13.43
N ASN A 264 41.59 -3.67 -12.11
CA ASN A 264 42.20 -4.81 -11.39
C ASN A 264 41.20 -5.83 -10.81
N GLU A 265 39.88 -5.55 -10.73
CA GLU A 265 38.94 -6.45 -10.01
C GLU A 265 38.14 -7.42 -10.90
N SER A 266 38.16 -7.27 -12.21
CA SER A 266 37.51 -8.21 -13.13
C SER A 266 38.14 -9.63 -13.16
N ALA A 267 39.24 -9.84 -12.44
CA ALA A 267 39.94 -11.13 -12.36
C ALA A 267 39.39 -12.10 -11.28
N LEU A 268 38.54 -11.64 -10.35
CA LEU A 268 38.11 -12.45 -9.18
C LEU A 268 36.69 -13.03 -9.27
N GLY A 269 35.95 -12.85 -10.36
CA GLY A 269 34.70 -13.57 -10.61
C GLY A 269 33.54 -13.33 -9.64
N VAL A 270 33.65 -12.36 -8.72
CA VAL A 270 32.57 -11.99 -7.79
C VAL A 270 31.59 -11.11 -8.54
N LYS A 271 30.44 -11.67 -8.91
CA LYS A 271 29.28 -10.90 -9.40
C LYS A 271 28.79 -10.01 -8.26
N HIS A 272 29.14 -8.73 -8.26
CA HIS A 272 28.51 -7.76 -7.37
C HIS A 272 26.99 -7.73 -7.64
N LYS A 273 26.24 -7.92 -6.55
CA LYS A 273 24.78 -7.91 -6.53
C LYS A 273 24.26 -6.52 -6.89
N THR A 274 23.49 -6.43 -7.96
CA THR A 274 22.98 -5.12 -8.43
C THR A 274 21.69 -4.80 -7.69
N ALA A 275 21.72 -3.91 -6.71
CA ALA A 275 20.52 -3.39 -6.06
C ALA A 275 19.57 -2.75 -7.08
N PHE A 276 18.27 -2.67 -6.77
CA PHE A 276 17.26 -2.08 -7.64
C PHE A 276 17.64 -0.67 -8.13
N LEU A 277 18.10 0.20 -7.24
CA LEU A 277 18.56 1.54 -7.62
C LEU A 277 19.72 1.50 -8.61
N GLU A 278 20.69 0.63 -8.40
CA GLU A 278 21.82 0.45 -9.32
C GLU A 278 21.37 -0.02 -10.69
N PHE A 279 20.36 -0.89 -10.71
CA PHE A 279 19.76 -1.35 -11.95
C PHE A 279 19.06 -0.22 -12.71
N LEU A 280 18.33 0.66 -12.03
CA LEU A 280 17.72 1.84 -12.64
C LEU A 280 18.77 2.81 -13.22
N ILE A 281 19.85 3.09 -12.47
CA ILE A 281 20.96 3.95 -12.91
C ILE A 281 21.61 3.33 -14.17
N LYS A 282 21.82 2.01 -14.18
CA LYS A 282 22.34 1.30 -15.35
C LYS A 282 21.42 1.45 -16.55
N MET A 283 20.09 1.25 -16.37
CA MET A 283 19.14 1.40 -17.48
C MET A 283 19.13 2.80 -18.08
N LYS A 284 19.26 3.85 -17.24
CA LYS A 284 19.40 5.24 -17.71
C LYS A 284 20.66 5.39 -18.57
N ARG A 285 21.80 4.89 -18.09
CA ARG A 285 23.07 4.93 -18.83
C ARG A 285 22.97 4.18 -20.16
N ASP A 286 22.31 3.02 -20.17
CA ASP A 286 22.12 2.18 -21.34
C ASP A 286 20.97 2.72 -22.25
N LYS A 287 20.40 3.90 -21.92
CA LYS A 287 19.33 4.60 -22.66
C LYS A 287 18.10 3.73 -22.93
N VAL A 288 17.72 2.89 -21.95
CA VAL A 288 16.52 2.07 -22.04
C VAL A 288 15.28 2.97 -22.12
N PRO A 289 14.34 2.76 -23.06
CA PRO A 289 13.20 3.66 -23.29
C PRO A 289 12.26 3.89 -22.10
N ALA A 290 12.35 3.06 -21.05
CA ALA A 290 11.57 3.21 -19.83
C ALA A 290 12.20 4.19 -18.81
N PHE A 291 13.53 4.46 -18.91
CA PHE A 291 14.32 5.24 -17.98
C PHE A 291 15.36 6.07 -18.70
N GLN A 292 14.98 7.30 -19.08
CA GLN A 292 15.85 8.19 -19.88
C GLN A 292 16.38 9.37 -19.08
N THR A 293 15.66 9.77 -18.04
CA THR A 293 15.94 10.97 -17.25
C THR A 293 16.24 10.63 -15.80
N GLU A 294 16.84 11.57 -15.06
CA GLU A 294 16.98 11.48 -13.61
C GLU A 294 15.63 11.47 -12.90
N GLN A 295 14.65 12.17 -13.47
CA GLN A 295 13.30 12.19 -12.93
C GLN A 295 12.66 10.80 -13.00
N ASP A 296 12.87 10.03 -14.07
CA ASP A 296 12.35 8.65 -14.16
C ASP A 296 12.89 7.75 -13.06
N ILE A 297 14.16 7.93 -12.67
CA ILE A 297 14.77 7.19 -11.55
C ILE A 297 14.18 7.66 -10.23
N THR A 298 14.10 8.98 -10.03
CA THR A 298 13.56 9.59 -8.82
C THR A 298 12.13 9.13 -8.56
N ASP A 299 11.28 9.13 -9.59
CA ASP A 299 9.89 8.69 -9.51
C ASP A 299 9.77 7.23 -9.03
N GLU A 300 10.62 6.33 -9.54
CA GLU A 300 10.61 4.94 -9.09
C GLU A 300 11.19 4.77 -7.69
N VAL A 301 12.28 5.45 -7.35
CA VAL A 301 12.86 5.41 -5.99
C VAL A 301 11.84 5.89 -4.96
N MET A 302 11.16 7.01 -5.23
CA MET A 302 10.08 7.52 -4.38
C MET A 302 8.94 6.50 -4.23
N THR A 303 8.53 5.89 -5.36
CA THR A 303 7.46 4.89 -5.37
C THR A 303 7.84 3.67 -4.54
N PHE A 304 9.03 3.09 -4.75
CA PHE A 304 9.44 1.88 -4.06
C PHE A 304 9.78 2.11 -2.59
N MET A 305 10.34 3.27 -2.23
CA MET A 305 10.53 3.64 -0.83
C MET A 305 9.21 3.79 -0.09
N PHE A 306 8.19 4.44 -0.70
CA PHE A 306 6.87 4.57 -0.09
C PHE A 306 6.17 3.22 0.05
N GLU A 307 6.01 2.49 -1.07
CA GLU A 307 5.25 1.25 -1.08
C GLU A 307 5.93 0.12 -0.31
N GLY A 308 7.26 0.08 -0.30
CA GLY A 308 8.01 -0.99 0.35
C GLY A 308 7.95 -0.94 1.87
N HIS A 309 7.99 0.24 2.49
CA HIS A 309 8.04 0.31 3.95
C HIS A 309 6.65 0.42 4.61
N GLU A 310 5.78 1.30 4.15
CA GLU A 310 4.51 1.60 4.83
C GLU A 310 3.55 0.40 4.83
N THR A 311 3.43 -0.32 3.71
CA THR A 311 2.50 -1.44 3.61
C THR A 311 2.93 -2.62 4.47
N THR A 312 4.23 -2.93 4.48
CA THR A 312 4.82 -4.00 5.29
C THR A 312 4.74 -3.65 6.78
N ALA A 313 5.05 -2.42 7.15
CA ALA A 313 4.94 -1.94 8.53
C ALA A 313 3.54 -2.08 9.10
N ILE A 314 2.51 -1.70 8.34
CA ILE A 314 1.10 -1.84 8.71
C ILE A 314 0.74 -3.31 8.91
N ALA A 315 1.10 -4.18 7.95
CA ALA A 315 0.82 -5.61 8.04
C ALA A 315 1.49 -6.25 9.27
N LEU A 316 2.76 -5.91 9.54
CA LEU A 316 3.50 -6.38 10.72
C LEU A 316 2.87 -5.88 12.02
N ALA A 317 2.52 -4.62 12.11
CA ALA A 317 1.89 -4.06 13.31
C ALA A 317 0.58 -4.80 13.65
N PHE A 318 -0.26 -5.09 12.64
CA PHE A 318 -1.46 -5.90 12.85
C PHE A 318 -1.15 -7.36 13.16
N ALA A 319 -0.13 -7.98 12.52
CA ALA A 319 0.24 -9.36 12.80
C ALA A 319 0.68 -9.55 14.25
N ILE A 320 1.56 -8.68 14.73
CA ILE A 320 2.07 -8.73 16.10
C ILE A 320 0.95 -8.42 17.12
N TRP A 321 0.05 -7.47 16.79
CA TRP A 321 -1.12 -7.18 17.62
C TRP A 321 -2.09 -8.37 17.69
N LEU A 322 -2.37 -9.05 16.58
CA LEU A 322 -3.21 -10.25 16.56
C LEU A 322 -2.59 -11.40 17.36
N LEU A 323 -1.28 -11.62 17.23
CA LEU A 323 -0.57 -12.61 18.04
C LEU A 323 -0.67 -12.30 19.53
N GLY A 324 -0.65 -11.02 19.90
CA GLY A 324 -0.88 -10.61 21.30
C GLY A 324 -2.30 -10.85 21.81
N LYS A 325 -3.30 -10.88 20.93
CA LYS A 325 -4.71 -11.21 21.25
C LYS A 325 -4.97 -12.71 21.28
N HIS A 326 -4.26 -13.50 20.49
CA HIS A 326 -4.45 -14.94 20.31
C HIS A 326 -3.23 -15.68 20.82
N GLN A 327 -3.21 -15.90 22.15
CA GLN A 327 -2.05 -16.51 22.84
C GLN A 327 -1.80 -17.95 22.41
N ASP A 328 -2.83 -18.71 22.09
CA ASP A 328 -2.77 -20.06 21.52
C ASP A 328 -2.04 -20.08 20.17
N VAL A 329 -2.43 -19.18 19.25
CA VAL A 329 -1.77 -19.01 17.94
C VAL A 329 -0.32 -18.55 18.14
N GLN A 330 -0.06 -17.67 19.10
CA GLN A 330 1.30 -17.18 19.38
C GLN A 330 2.21 -18.31 19.89
N GLU A 331 1.73 -19.17 20.78
CA GLU A 331 2.53 -20.27 21.32
C GLU A 331 2.78 -21.35 20.25
N GLU A 332 1.79 -21.69 19.43
CA GLU A 332 1.99 -22.61 18.30
C GLU A 332 3.03 -22.06 17.32
N LEU A 333 2.95 -20.77 17.01
CA LEU A 333 3.94 -20.11 16.17
C LEU A 333 5.33 -20.09 16.80
N TYR A 334 5.42 -19.87 18.11
CA TYR A 334 6.70 -19.95 18.83
C TYR A 334 7.32 -21.33 18.73
N HIS A 335 6.52 -22.40 18.84
CA HIS A 335 7.02 -23.78 18.68
C HIS A 335 7.52 -24.05 17.26
N GLU A 336 6.82 -23.59 16.20
CA GLU A 336 7.31 -23.70 14.84
C GLU A 336 8.66 -22.97 14.67
N VAL A 337 8.72 -21.72 15.08
CA VAL A 337 9.90 -20.86 14.87
C VAL A 337 11.09 -21.35 15.68
N SER A 338 10.91 -21.68 16.96
CA SER A 338 11.98 -22.18 17.83
C SER A 338 12.51 -23.55 17.39
N GLY A 339 11.65 -24.39 16.79
CA GLY A 339 12.06 -25.68 16.23
C GLY A 339 12.87 -25.56 14.92
N ILE A 340 12.69 -24.48 14.17
CA ILE A 340 13.39 -24.24 12.90
C ILE A 340 14.67 -23.42 13.10
N LEU A 341 14.60 -22.36 13.89
CA LEU A 341 15.71 -21.41 14.10
C LEU A 341 16.62 -21.87 15.24
N VAL A 342 17.39 -22.92 15.04
CA VAL A 342 18.30 -23.48 16.05
C VAL A 342 19.74 -23.20 15.64
N GLY A 343 20.42 -22.28 16.36
CA GLY A 343 21.88 -22.22 16.44
C GLY A 343 22.66 -21.77 15.20
N GLN A 344 22.01 -21.40 14.10
CA GLN A 344 22.63 -20.88 12.88
C GLN A 344 21.95 -19.60 12.42
N GLU A 345 22.66 -18.81 11.57
CA GLU A 345 22.03 -17.68 10.91
C GLU A 345 20.95 -18.19 9.94
N PRO A 346 19.68 -17.73 10.06
CA PRO A 346 18.58 -18.26 9.27
C PRO A 346 18.75 -18.00 7.78
N THR A 347 18.42 -18.99 6.98
CA THR A 347 18.44 -18.97 5.52
C THR A 347 17.03 -18.81 4.95
N ILE A 348 16.90 -18.61 3.63
CA ILE A 348 15.58 -18.53 2.98
C ILE A 348 14.82 -19.85 3.11
N GLU A 349 15.52 -20.99 3.07
CA GLU A 349 14.94 -22.33 3.22
C GLU A 349 14.30 -22.49 4.59
N ASP A 350 14.87 -21.90 5.64
CA ASP A 350 14.31 -21.95 6.98
C ASP A 350 13.00 -21.15 7.04
N TYR A 351 12.96 -19.96 6.44
CA TYR A 351 11.72 -19.16 6.33
C TYR A 351 10.66 -19.81 5.42
N GLN A 352 11.06 -20.60 4.43
CA GLN A 352 10.13 -21.39 3.60
C GLN A 352 9.47 -22.53 4.38
N LYS A 353 10.18 -23.14 5.34
CA LYS A 353 9.63 -24.20 6.22
C LYS A 353 8.59 -23.67 7.19
N MET A 354 8.58 -22.37 7.52
CA MET A 354 7.62 -21.73 8.43
C MET A 354 6.25 -21.60 7.76
N THR A 355 5.51 -22.68 7.71
CA THR A 355 4.21 -22.76 7.03
C THR A 355 3.07 -22.23 7.90
N TYR A 356 3.17 -22.36 9.22
CA TYR A 356 2.21 -21.79 10.15
C TYR A 356 2.33 -20.27 10.19
N LEU A 357 3.56 -19.74 10.27
CA LEU A 357 3.80 -18.31 10.16
C LEU A 357 3.23 -17.74 8.86
N GLU A 358 3.37 -18.46 7.75
CA GLU A 358 2.77 -18.02 6.47
C GLU A 358 1.24 -17.90 6.56
N ARG A 359 0.57 -18.88 7.21
CA ARG A 359 -0.89 -18.84 7.42
C ARG A 359 -1.29 -17.69 8.34
N VAL A 360 -0.54 -17.46 9.43
CA VAL A 360 -0.73 -16.34 10.35
C VAL A 360 -0.66 -15.00 9.60
N LEU A 361 0.37 -14.80 8.78
CA LEU A 361 0.52 -13.57 7.99
C LEU A 361 -0.57 -13.43 6.92
N LYS A 362 -0.93 -14.52 6.24
CA LYS A 362 -2.05 -14.52 5.27
C LYS A 362 -3.36 -14.11 5.93
N GLU A 363 -3.66 -14.64 7.10
CA GLU A 363 -4.87 -14.32 7.84
C GLU A 363 -4.87 -12.87 8.34
N THR A 364 -3.71 -12.39 8.79
CA THR A 364 -3.54 -10.99 9.17
C THR A 364 -3.92 -10.05 8.03
N ILE A 365 -3.32 -10.24 6.85
CA ILE A 365 -3.57 -9.34 5.71
C ILE A 365 -4.91 -9.61 5.01
N ARG A 366 -5.59 -10.71 5.31
CA ARG A 366 -7.00 -10.89 4.97
C ARG A 366 -7.88 -9.96 5.82
N LEU A 367 -7.70 -10.02 7.16
CA LEU A 367 -8.46 -9.20 8.10
C LEU A 367 -8.11 -7.71 7.99
N TYR A 368 -6.82 -7.41 7.86
CA TYR A 368 -6.30 -6.04 7.83
C TYR A 368 -5.41 -5.83 6.61
N PRO A 369 -6.00 -5.79 5.39
CA PRO A 369 -5.21 -5.53 4.18
C PRO A 369 -4.62 -4.13 4.24
N SER A 370 -3.30 -4.01 4.10
CA SER A 370 -2.62 -2.70 4.16
C SER A 370 -3.20 -1.69 3.16
N VAL A 371 -3.71 -2.17 2.03
CA VAL A 371 -4.47 -1.39 1.03
C VAL A 371 -5.90 -1.92 0.97
N PRO A 372 -6.88 -1.26 1.62
CA PRO A 372 -8.25 -1.78 1.72
C PRO A 372 -9.07 -1.64 0.43
N LEU A 373 -8.66 -0.72 -0.47
CA LEU A 373 -9.40 -0.38 -1.67
C LEU A 373 -8.44 0.00 -2.79
N ILE A 374 -8.69 -0.49 -4.01
CA ILE A 374 -7.93 -0.15 -5.21
C ILE A 374 -8.83 0.37 -6.31
N GLY A 375 -8.39 1.43 -6.99
CA GLY A 375 -9.18 2.12 -8.01
C GLY A 375 -8.72 1.86 -9.44
N ARG A 376 -9.69 1.82 -10.37
CA ARG A 376 -9.50 1.82 -11.82
C ARG A 376 -10.42 2.84 -12.47
N MET A 377 -10.11 3.23 -13.70
CA MET A 377 -11.01 4.03 -14.52
C MET A 377 -11.48 3.23 -15.73
N ALA A 378 -12.77 3.24 -16.00
CA ALA A 378 -13.36 2.59 -17.16
C ALA A 378 -13.06 3.41 -18.42
N MET A 379 -12.15 2.91 -19.28
CA MET A 379 -11.78 3.56 -20.55
C MET A 379 -12.77 3.28 -21.68
N HIS A 380 -13.65 2.33 -21.49
CA HIS A 380 -14.79 1.95 -22.34
C HIS A 380 -15.93 1.43 -21.46
N ASP A 381 -17.09 1.17 -22.03
CA ASP A 381 -18.16 0.53 -21.27
C ASP A 381 -17.78 -0.90 -20.90
N VAL A 382 -18.08 -1.27 -19.66
CA VAL A 382 -17.73 -2.57 -19.10
C VAL A 382 -18.99 -3.26 -18.58
N VAL A 383 -19.28 -4.45 -19.08
CA VAL A 383 -20.39 -5.27 -18.57
C VAL A 383 -19.86 -6.19 -17.46
N LEU A 384 -20.43 -6.10 -16.28
CA LEU A 384 -20.10 -6.97 -15.15
C LEU A 384 -20.75 -8.35 -15.32
N PRO A 385 -20.00 -9.46 -15.21
CA PRO A 385 -20.53 -10.80 -15.46
C PRO A 385 -21.59 -11.23 -14.45
N THR A 386 -21.45 -10.86 -13.18
CA THR A 386 -22.37 -11.33 -12.12
C THR A 386 -23.67 -10.55 -12.11
N SER A 387 -23.61 -9.23 -12.11
CA SER A 387 -24.79 -8.38 -11.98
C SER A 387 -25.43 -8.00 -13.32
N GLY A 388 -24.71 -8.14 -14.44
CA GLY A 388 -25.12 -7.63 -15.74
C GLY A 388 -25.09 -6.09 -15.84
N TYR A 389 -24.66 -5.37 -14.79
CA TYR A 389 -24.59 -3.92 -14.84
C TYR A 389 -23.53 -3.45 -15.84
N ILE A 390 -23.83 -2.34 -16.50
CA ILE A 390 -22.90 -1.68 -17.42
C ILE A 390 -22.26 -0.50 -16.71
N ILE A 391 -20.97 -0.61 -16.46
CA ILE A 391 -20.16 0.50 -15.98
C ILE A 391 -19.82 1.39 -17.18
N PRO A 392 -20.29 2.64 -17.22
CA PRO A 392 -20.04 3.52 -18.37
C PRO A 392 -18.57 3.97 -18.43
N LYS A 393 -18.08 4.21 -19.66
CA LYS A 393 -16.81 4.88 -19.88
C LYS A 393 -16.72 6.18 -19.07
N GLY A 394 -15.61 6.40 -18.38
CA GLY A 394 -15.35 7.55 -17.51
C GLY A 394 -15.76 7.34 -16.05
N ALA A 395 -16.46 6.25 -15.71
CA ALA A 395 -16.73 5.90 -14.33
C ALA A 395 -15.48 5.34 -13.64
N TYR A 396 -15.38 5.54 -12.34
CA TYR A 396 -14.36 4.93 -11.49
C TYR A 396 -14.86 3.61 -10.93
N ILE A 397 -13.97 2.66 -10.80
CA ILE A 397 -14.22 1.31 -10.31
C ILE A 397 -13.40 1.14 -9.05
N ASP A 398 -14.05 0.97 -7.91
CA ASP A 398 -13.43 0.81 -6.62
C ASP A 398 -13.60 -0.63 -6.14
N ILE A 399 -12.52 -1.41 -6.27
CA ILE A 399 -12.47 -2.80 -5.81
C ILE A 399 -12.16 -2.77 -4.32
N ASN A 400 -13.12 -3.15 -3.50
CA ASN A 400 -12.98 -3.14 -2.06
C ASN A 400 -12.45 -4.50 -1.55
N ILE A 401 -11.15 -4.54 -1.32
CA ILE A 401 -10.43 -5.73 -0.84
C ILE A 401 -10.92 -6.11 0.55
N TYR A 402 -11.10 -5.14 1.45
CA TYR A 402 -11.56 -5.37 2.81
C TYR A 402 -12.94 -6.06 2.86
N ALA A 403 -13.90 -5.57 2.07
CA ALA A 403 -15.24 -6.14 2.00
C ALA A 403 -15.23 -7.53 1.34
N THR A 404 -14.43 -7.72 0.28
CA THR A 404 -14.27 -9.02 -0.39
C THR A 404 -13.73 -10.07 0.57
N HIS A 405 -12.74 -9.73 1.39
CA HIS A 405 -12.09 -10.63 2.35
C HIS A 405 -12.99 -10.98 3.55
N ARG A 406 -14.15 -10.31 3.72
CA ARG A 406 -15.08 -10.54 4.83
C ARG A 406 -16.44 -11.12 4.41
N ARG A 407 -16.49 -11.68 3.22
CA ARG A 407 -17.70 -12.33 2.73
C ARG A 407 -17.93 -13.68 3.41
N GLU A 408 -19.10 -13.86 4.04
CA GLU A 408 -19.48 -15.09 4.74
C GLU A 408 -19.62 -16.30 3.83
N ASP A 409 -20.03 -16.08 2.57
CA ASP A 409 -20.10 -17.14 1.56
C ASP A 409 -18.73 -17.64 1.07
N LEU A 410 -17.68 -16.84 1.25
CA LEU A 410 -16.29 -17.17 0.88
C LEU A 410 -15.47 -17.65 2.07
N PHE A 411 -15.65 -17.02 3.24
CA PHE A 411 -14.91 -17.30 4.47
C PHE A 411 -15.88 -17.61 5.60
N THR A 412 -15.76 -18.79 6.18
CA THR A 412 -16.50 -19.15 7.39
C THR A 412 -16.00 -18.28 8.54
N GLU A 413 -16.93 -17.68 9.32
CA GLU A 413 -16.60 -16.74 10.39
C GLU A 413 -15.59 -15.69 9.94
N PRO A 414 -15.97 -14.79 9.00
CA PRO A 414 -15.02 -13.95 8.28
C PRO A 414 -14.31 -12.94 9.17
N ASP A 415 -14.85 -12.58 10.32
CA ASP A 415 -14.23 -11.64 11.26
C ASP A 415 -13.33 -12.34 12.31
N MET A 416 -13.36 -13.69 12.38
CA MET A 416 -12.51 -14.46 13.27
C MET A 416 -11.09 -14.60 12.68
N PHE A 417 -10.08 -14.38 13.54
CA PHE A 417 -8.69 -14.66 13.21
C PHE A 417 -8.41 -16.15 13.32
N ASN A 418 -8.35 -16.84 12.21
CA ASN A 418 -8.13 -18.27 12.14
C ASN A 418 -7.11 -18.61 11.03
N PRO A 419 -5.82 -18.79 11.39
CA PRO A 419 -4.79 -19.19 10.42
C PRO A 419 -5.04 -20.54 9.75
N ASP A 420 -5.79 -21.43 10.38
CA ASP A 420 -6.02 -22.78 9.89
C ASP A 420 -7.02 -22.86 8.74
N ARG A 421 -7.75 -21.76 8.47
CA ARG A 421 -8.58 -21.70 7.25
C ARG A 421 -7.84 -21.93 5.95
N TYR A 422 -6.52 -21.79 5.95
CA TYR A 422 -5.69 -22.01 4.77
C TYR A 422 -5.25 -23.46 4.57
N PHE A 423 -5.70 -24.41 5.41
CA PHE A 423 -5.62 -25.83 5.10
C PHE A 423 -6.56 -26.20 3.96
N GLU A 424 -7.72 -25.54 3.87
CA GLU A 424 -8.67 -25.77 2.82
C GLU A 424 -8.40 -24.86 1.60
N PRO A 425 -8.67 -25.35 0.38
CA PRO A 425 -8.56 -24.54 -0.81
C PRO A 425 -9.58 -23.39 -0.78
N GLN A 426 -9.18 -22.24 -1.28
CA GLN A 426 -10.09 -21.10 -1.37
C GLN A 426 -11.26 -21.39 -2.32
N LYS A 427 -12.46 -20.96 -1.93
CA LYS A 427 -13.70 -21.15 -2.73
C LYS A 427 -13.65 -20.41 -4.07
N HIS A 428 -12.87 -19.35 -4.17
CA HIS A 428 -12.68 -18.59 -5.40
C HIS A 428 -11.26 -17.97 -5.44
N PRO A 429 -10.52 -18.01 -6.56
CA PRO A 429 -9.15 -17.48 -6.64
C PRO A 429 -9.05 -15.96 -6.39
N TYR A 430 -10.14 -15.21 -6.61
CA TYR A 430 -10.22 -13.77 -6.33
C TYR A 430 -10.94 -13.43 -5.03
N ALA A 431 -11.19 -14.41 -4.17
CA ALA A 431 -11.68 -14.19 -2.81
C ALA A 431 -10.62 -13.54 -1.91
N TYR A 432 -9.35 -13.87 -2.14
CA TYR A 432 -8.21 -13.40 -1.35
C TYR A 432 -7.19 -12.68 -2.23
N ILE A 433 -7.19 -11.34 -2.19
CA ILE A 433 -6.42 -10.49 -3.10
C ILE A 433 -5.69 -9.33 -2.38
N PRO A 434 -5.00 -9.58 -1.24
CA PRO A 434 -4.37 -8.50 -0.47
C PRO A 434 -3.24 -7.80 -1.22
N PHE A 435 -2.67 -8.44 -2.23
CA PHE A 435 -1.65 -7.92 -3.14
C PHE A 435 -2.23 -7.55 -4.53
N SER A 436 -3.57 -7.33 -4.60
CA SER A 436 -4.27 -7.25 -5.88
C SER A 436 -4.08 -8.54 -6.69
N ALA A 437 -4.44 -8.53 -7.96
CA ALA A 437 -4.23 -9.66 -8.87
C ALA A 437 -4.10 -9.16 -10.32
N GLY A 438 -3.88 -10.09 -11.24
CA GLY A 438 -3.72 -9.81 -12.67
C GLY A 438 -2.41 -9.06 -12.97
N ILE A 439 -2.39 -8.40 -14.12
CA ILE A 439 -1.14 -7.79 -14.64
C ILE A 439 -0.63 -6.61 -13.81
N ARG A 440 -1.50 -5.95 -13.04
CA ARG A 440 -1.18 -4.85 -12.13
C ARG A 440 -1.08 -5.28 -10.66
N ASN A 441 -0.84 -6.56 -10.39
CA ASN A 441 -0.60 -7.06 -9.03
C ASN A 441 0.66 -6.44 -8.41
N CYS A 442 0.77 -6.54 -7.09
CA CYS A 442 1.97 -6.10 -6.37
C CYS A 442 3.22 -6.81 -6.87
N ILE A 443 4.21 -6.04 -7.30
CA ILE A 443 5.50 -6.56 -7.77
C ILE A 443 6.35 -7.06 -6.59
N GLY A 444 6.20 -6.43 -5.41
CA GLY A 444 6.92 -6.73 -4.19
C GLY A 444 6.29 -7.82 -3.31
N GLN A 445 5.25 -8.55 -3.77
CA GLN A 445 4.53 -9.53 -2.93
C GLN A 445 5.46 -10.53 -2.23
N LYS A 446 6.39 -11.14 -2.97
CA LYS A 446 7.33 -12.14 -2.40
C LYS A 446 8.32 -11.49 -1.45
N PHE A 447 8.80 -10.29 -1.77
CA PHE A 447 9.66 -9.49 -0.92
C PHE A 447 8.98 -9.21 0.42
N ALA A 448 7.79 -8.62 0.39
CA ALA A 448 7.03 -8.26 1.59
C ALA A 448 6.71 -9.48 2.46
N MET A 449 6.30 -10.62 1.86
CA MET A 449 6.02 -11.83 2.61
C MET A 449 7.28 -12.40 3.29
N LEU A 450 8.43 -12.36 2.63
CA LEU A 450 9.69 -12.80 3.21
C LEU A 450 10.14 -11.87 4.34
N GLU A 451 10.12 -10.57 4.12
CA GLU A 451 10.42 -9.56 5.12
C GLU A 451 9.55 -9.71 6.37
N MET A 452 8.23 -9.85 6.18
CA MET A 452 7.29 -10.09 7.29
C MET A 452 7.60 -11.40 8.04
N LYS A 453 7.95 -12.48 7.34
CA LYS A 453 8.35 -13.74 7.98
C LYS A 453 9.58 -13.56 8.86
N VAL A 454 10.62 -12.89 8.35
CA VAL A 454 11.85 -12.64 9.09
C VAL A 454 11.60 -11.82 10.35
N ILE A 455 10.89 -10.69 10.21
CA ILE A 455 10.67 -9.78 11.34
C ILE A 455 9.73 -10.41 12.38
N ALA A 456 8.61 -11.02 11.96
CA ALA A 456 7.65 -11.62 12.89
C ALA A 456 8.24 -12.81 13.64
N SER A 457 8.98 -13.70 12.97
CA SER A 457 9.63 -14.83 13.62
C SER A 457 10.65 -14.39 14.69
N ASN A 458 11.47 -13.38 14.39
CA ASN A 458 12.42 -12.83 15.36
C ASN A 458 11.73 -12.21 16.58
N LEU A 459 10.60 -11.52 16.39
CA LEU A 459 9.85 -10.94 17.49
C LEU A 459 9.21 -12.03 18.38
N VAL A 460 8.59 -13.04 17.78
CA VAL A 460 7.95 -14.14 18.52
C VAL A 460 8.98 -15.00 19.26
N LEU A 461 10.16 -15.19 18.66
CA LEU A 461 11.25 -15.94 19.29
C LEU A 461 11.77 -15.24 20.56
N ASN A 462 11.85 -13.92 20.55
CA ASN A 462 12.45 -13.14 21.63
C ASN A 462 11.44 -12.63 22.66
N TYR A 463 10.17 -12.48 22.28
CA TYR A 463 9.18 -11.85 23.14
C TYR A 463 7.87 -12.63 23.20
N LYS A 464 7.31 -12.71 24.42
CA LYS A 464 5.89 -12.97 24.62
C LYS A 464 5.16 -11.65 24.48
N ILE A 465 4.14 -11.63 23.64
CA ILE A 465 3.41 -10.43 23.23
C ILE A 465 2.02 -10.47 23.83
N GLU A 466 1.58 -9.35 24.38
CA GLU A 466 0.20 -9.12 24.78
C GLU A 466 -0.31 -7.85 24.09
N SER A 467 -1.58 -7.80 23.75
CA SER A 467 -2.18 -6.66 23.05
C SER A 467 -3.29 -6.03 23.87
N ASP A 468 -3.43 -4.69 23.78
CA ASP A 468 -4.58 -4.02 24.34
C ASP A 468 -5.87 -4.35 23.55
N GLU A 469 -7.02 -4.02 24.15
CA GLU A 469 -8.32 -4.32 23.53
C GLU A 469 -8.79 -3.24 22.55
N VAL A 470 -8.17 -2.08 22.57
CA VAL A 470 -8.70 -0.91 21.87
C VAL A 470 -8.01 -0.72 20.53
N LEU A 471 -8.75 -1.02 19.46
CA LEU A 471 -8.35 -0.75 18.08
C LEU A 471 -9.43 0.08 17.41
N ILE A 472 -9.09 1.32 17.00
CA ILE A 472 -9.97 2.17 16.22
C ILE A 472 -9.42 2.27 14.80
N MET A 473 -10.02 1.51 13.90
CA MET A 473 -9.63 1.46 12.49
C MET A 473 -10.06 2.73 11.75
N SER A 474 -9.21 3.18 10.83
CA SER A 474 -9.47 4.30 9.93
C SER A 474 -8.94 3.96 8.55
N PRO A 475 -9.71 3.25 7.72
CA PRO A 475 -9.34 3.05 6.32
C PRO A 475 -9.16 4.40 5.63
N GLU A 476 -8.00 4.54 5.01
CA GLU A 476 -7.58 5.71 4.25
C GLU A 476 -6.97 5.20 2.93
N MET A 477 -5.95 5.85 2.40
CA MET A 477 -5.18 5.26 1.28
C MET A 477 -4.56 3.92 1.69
N LEU A 478 -4.06 3.88 2.94
CA LEU A 478 -3.62 2.69 3.63
C LEU A 478 -4.54 2.41 4.83
N PHE A 479 -4.51 1.18 5.32
CA PHE A 479 -5.34 0.76 6.45
C PHE A 479 -4.73 1.24 7.77
N ARG A 480 -5.04 2.45 8.17
CA ARG A 480 -4.52 3.07 9.39
C ARG A 480 -5.44 2.89 10.60
N THR A 481 -4.96 3.29 11.74
CA THR A 481 -5.70 3.31 13.01
C THR A 481 -5.63 4.69 13.64
N LYS A 482 -6.69 5.09 14.33
CA LYS A 482 -6.70 6.30 15.19
C LYS A 482 -6.25 5.96 16.61
N LYS A 483 -6.35 4.69 17.00
CA LYS A 483 -5.88 4.17 18.29
C LYS A 483 -5.46 2.71 18.12
N GLY A 484 -4.31 2.35 18.68
CA GLY A 484 -3.65 1.06 18.49
C GLY A 484 -2.99 0.96 17.10
N PRO A 485 -2.43 -0.20 16.76
CA PRO A 485 -2.22 -1.37 17.59
C PRO A 485 -1.17 -1.12 18.69
N ASN A 486 -1.51 -1.39 19.95
CA ASN A 486 -0.58 -1.30 21.07
C ASN A 486 -0.28 -2.71 21.62
N VAL A 487 0.96 -2.91 22.01
CA VAL A 487 1.43 -4.18 22.58
C VAL A 487 2.23 -3.96 23.84
N ARG A 488 2.29 -5.00 24.68
CA ARG A 488 3.19 -5.13 25.80
C ARG A 488 4.08 -6.34 25.56
N LEU A 489 5.35 -6.22 25.85
CA LEU A 489 6.35 -7.25 25.61
C LEU A 489 6.91 -7.78 26.93
N THR A 490 7.12 -9.10 26.99
CA THR A 490 7.87 -9.80 28.03
C THR A 490 8.93 -10.64 27.35
N SER A 491 10.18 -10.62 27.83
CA SER A 491 11.22 -11.45 27.24
C SER A 491 10.87 -12.94 27.34
N ARG A 492 11.10 -13.69 26.28
CA ARG A 492 11.21 -15.15 26.34
C ARG A 492 12.64 -15.49 26.75
N ASN A 493 12.77 -16.31 27.77
CA ASN A 493 14.07 -16.77 28.31
C ASN A 493 14.73 -17.78 27.36
#